data_96ae049fe4ee7bff7070d9ea47ca86b6
#
_entry.id   96ae049fe4ee7bff7070d9ea47ca86b6
#
_cell.length_a   1.000
_cell.length_b   1.000
_cell.length_c   1.000
_cell.angle_alpha   90.00
_cell.angle_beta   90.00
_cell.angle_gamma   90.00
#
_symmetry.space_group_name_H-M   'P 1'
#
loop_
_entity.id
_entity.type
_entity.pdbx_description
1 polymer ?
#
loop_
_entity_poly.entity_id
_entity_poly.type
_entity_poly.pdbx_seq_one_letter_code
_entity_poly.pdbx_strand_id
1 'polypeptide(L)'
;MNQNDLRVIKTKKAINDSFFKLLQNRPLSKISVAELARDAQINKGTFYLHYRDVYDLYQYALKDFLRHIADEITFLDLFFTDIESFAYKLYDLSISKNFFKNNPFFSPENAPYNLESMQLFCNILTDKVLSFGKLEPSEINRMKLISIFAGIGMLLRYDGDKSPKDVSSIIVCSYRGQFGNSV
;
A
#
# COMPACT_ATOMS: atom_id res chain seq x y z
N MET A 1 4.69 -27.83 9.08
CA MET A 1 3.50 -26.95 9.03
C MET A 1 2.31 -27.78 9.55
N ASN A 2 1.67 -27.33 10.63
CA ASN A 2 0.61 -28.10 11.30
C ASN A 2 -0.67 -28.05 10.45
N GLN A 3 -1.52 -29.12 10.45
CA GLN A 3 -2.81 -29.13 9.72
C GLN A 3 -3.74 -27.97 10.13
N ASN A 4 -3.67 -27.52 11.39
CA ASN A 4 -4.41 -26.35 11.87
C ASN A 4 -3.96 -25.06 11.19
N ASP A 5 -2.66 -24.88 10.93
CA ASP A 5 -2.11 -23.71 10.23
C ASP A 5 -2.61 -23.65 8.79
N LEU A 6 -2.68 -24.79 8.11
CA LEU A 6 -3.20 -24.88 6.73
C LEU A 6 -4.69 -24.56 6.64
N ARG A 7 -5.50 -24.97 7.62
CA ARG A 7 -6.93 -24.62 7.67
C ARG A 7 -7.12 -23.10 7.86
N VAL A 8 -6.38 -22.51 8.79
CA VAL A 8 -6.41 -21.06 9.04
C VAL A 8 -6.04 -20.29 7.79
N ILE A 9 -4.94 -20.67 7.13
CA ILE A 9 -4.47 -20.01 5.88
C ILE A 9 -5.55 -20.12 4.78
N LYS A 10 -6.11 -21.32 4.56
CA LYS A 10 -7.16 -21.51 3.55
C LYS A 10 -8.42 -20.71 3.87
N THR A 11 -8.83 -20.66 5.14
CA THR A 11 -9.99 -19.89 5.58
C THR A 11 -9.79 -18.39 5.38
N LYS A 12 -8.65 -17.85 5.82
CA LYS A 12 -8.31 -16.44 5.59
C LYS A 12 -8.28 -16.10 4.11
N LYS A 13 -7.68 -16.96 3.29
CA LYS A 13 -7.67 -16.78 1.85
C LYS A 13 -9.09 -16.73 1.27
N ALA A 14 -9.96 -17.66 1.61
CA ALA A 14 -11.35 -17.69 1.14
C ALA A 14 -12.11 -16.42 1.55
N ILE A 15 -11.93 -15.94 2.78
CA ILE A 15 -12.53 -14.69 3.27
C ILE A 15 -12.00 -13.50 2.46
N ASN A 16 -10.70 -13.40 2.24
CA ASN A 16 -10.08 -12.30 1.49
C ASN A 16 -10.52 -12.31 0.02
N ASP A 17 -10.53 -13.45 -0.65
CA ASP A 17 -10.97 -13.58 -2.04
C ASP A 17 -12.44 -13.13 -2.20
N SER A 18 -13.32 -13.56 -1.28
CA SER A 18 -14.71 -13.13 -1.21
C SER A 18 -14.84 -11.63 -0.96
N PHE A 19 -14.05 -11.10 -0.05
CA PHE A 19 -14.03 -9.67 0.29
C PHE A 19 -13.62 -8.81 -0.91
N PHE A 20 -12.54 -9.15 -1.59
CA PHE A 20 -12.09 -8.43 -2.79
C PHE A 20 -13.15 -8.43 -3.89
N LYS A 21 -13.77 -9.57 -4.15
CA LYS A 21 -14.85 -9.71 -5.13
C LYS A 21 -16.04 -8.79 -4.81
N LEU A 22 -16.43 -8.70 -3.54
CA LEU A 22 -17.51 -7.82 -3.11
C LEU A 22 -17.11 -6.34 -3.17
N LEU A 23 -15.90 -6.01 -2.73
CA LEU A 23 -15.39 -4.63 -2.70
C LEU A 23 -15.21 -4.04 -4.11
N GLN A 24 -14.97 -4.86 -5.13
CA GLN A 24 -14.93 -4.42 -6.54
C GLN A 24 -16.29 -3.92 -7.05
N ASN A 25 -17.39 -4.38 -6.46
CA ASN A 25 -18.75 -4.13 -6.97
C ASN A 25 -19.54 -3.16 -6.11
N ARG A 26 -19.08 -2.84 -4.90
CA ARG A 26 -19.80 -1.96 -3.97
C ARG A 26 -18.90 -1.43 -2.86
N PRO A 27 -19.26 -0.29 -2.25
CA PRO A 27 -18.49 0.31 -1.17
C PRO A 27 -18.47 -0.58 0.08
N LEU A 28 -17.41 -0.44 0.88
CA LEU A 28 -17.20 -1.16 2.14
C LEU A 28 -18.41 -1.12 3.07
N SER A 29 -19.07 0.04 3.18
CA SER A 29 -20.25 0.24 4.04
C SER A 29 -21.47 -0.61 3.66
N LYS A 30 -21.47 -1.23 2.48
CA LYS A 30 -22.55 -2.10 1.97
C LYS A 30 -22.20 -3.57 2.01
N ILE A 31 -21.04 -3.94 2.55
CA ILE A 31 -20.59 -5.33 2.69
C ILE A 31 -20.94 -5.84 4.10
N SER A 32 -21.54 -7.00 4.19
CA SER A 32 -21.91 -7.62 5.47
C SER A 32 -21.16 -8.92 5.73
N VAL A 33 -20.92 -9.23 7.02
CA VAL A 33 -20.33 -10.51 7.43
C VAL A 33 -21.17 -11.72 6.93
N ALA A 34 -22.50 -11.55 6.84
CA ALA A 34 -23.38 -12.62 6.36
C ALA A 34 -23.12 -12.97 4.90
N GLU A 35 -22.88 -11.97 4.05
CA GLU A 35 -22.56 -12.17 2.64
C GLU A 35 -21.17 -12.74 2.45
N LEU A 36 -20.19 -12.20 3.18
CA LEU A 36 -18.81 -12.72 3.16
C LEU A 36 -18.77 -14.19 3.56
N ALA A 37 -19.43 -14.55 4.65
CA ALA A 37 -19.47 -15.94 5.12
C ALA A 37 -20.11 -16.86 4.09
N ARG A 38 -21.21 -16.43 3.47
CA ARG A 38 -21.89 -17.18 2.42
C ARG A 38 -21.03 -17.37 1.17
N ASP A 39 -20.40 -16.28 0.66
CA ASP A 39 -19.57 -16.34 -0.55
C ASP A 39 -18.28 -17.13 -0.31
N ALA A 40 -17.65 -16.99 0.87
CA ALA A 40 -16.49 -17.76 1.30
C ALA A 40 -16.80 -19.20 1.73
N GLN A 41 -18.07 -19.62 1.72
CA GLN A 41 -18.53 -20.96 2.14
C GLN A 41 -18.11 -21.33 3.57
N ILE A 42 -18.19 -20.37 4.50
CA ILE A 42 -17.94 -20.58 5.93
C ILE A 42 -19.16 -20.17 6.76
N ASN A 43 -19.21 -20.54 8.02
CA ASN A 43 -20.18 -19.97 8.94
C ASN A 43 -19.70 -18.63 9.53
N LYS A 44 -20.63 -17.80 10.03
CA LYS A 44 -20.30 -16.51 10.65
C LYS A 44 -19.35 -16.65 11.84
N GLY A 45 -19.48 -17.70 12.64
CA GLY A 45 -18.59 -17.98 13.76
C GLY A 45 -17.15 -18.14 13.30
N THR A 46 -16.93 -18.81 12.17
CA THR A 46 -15.58 -18.94 11.58
C THR A 46 -15.01 -17.59 11.15
N PHE A 47 -15.82 -16.69 10.61
CA PHE A 47 -15.38 -15.32 10.30
C PHE A 47 -14.89 -14.60 11.56
N TYR A 48 -15.68 -14.64 12.65
CA TYR A 48 -15.36 -13.96 13.90
C TYR A 48 -14.16 -14.55 14.67
N LEU A 49 -13.69 -15.74 14.30
CA LEU A 49 -12.42 -16.28 14.79
C LEU A 49 -11.21 -15.54 14.19
N HIS A 50 -11.38 -14.84 13.07
CA HIS A 50 -10.29 -14.20 12.33
C HIS A 50 -10.37 -12.67 12.33
N TYR A 51 -11.58 -12.11 12.29
CA TYR A 51 -11.83 -10.67 12.17
C TYR A 51 -13.01 -10.25 13.05
N ARG A 52 -12.90 -9.09 13.68
CA ARG A 52 -13.96 -8.55 14.56
C ARG A 52 -15.19 -8.12 13.77
N ASP A 53 -14.97 -7.54 12.58
CA ASP A 53 -15.99 -7.03 11.68
C ASP A 53 -15.42 -6.84 10.27
N VAL A 54 -16.21 -6.28 9.36
CA VAL A 54 -15.81 -6.03 7.97
C VAL A 54 -14.72 -4.94 7.87
N TYR A 55 -14.70 -3.98 8.81
CA TYR A 55 -13.69 -2.92 8.84
C TYR A 55 -12.33 -3.46 9.28
N ASP A 56 -12.31 -4.35 10.27
CA ASP A 56 -11.09 -5.06 10.69
C ASP A 56 -10.51 -5.89 9.55
N LEU A 57 -11.36 -6.61 8.80
CA LEU A 57 -10.96 -7.31 7.58
C LEU A 57 -10.40 -6.35 6.52
N TYR A 58 -11.07 -5.21 6.31
CA TYR A 58 -10.62 -4.18 5.36
C TYR A 58 -9.21 -3.68 5.72
N GLN A 59 -8.98 -3.31 6.98
CA GLN A 59 -7.68 -2.83 7.45
C GLN A 59 -6.58 -3.91 7.29
N TYR A 60 -6.91 -5.16 7.58
CA TYR A 60 -5.99 -6.27 7.38
C TYR A 60 -5.65 -6.46 5.89
N ALA A 61 -6.66 -6.53 5.03
CA ALA A 61 -6.50 -6.74 3.59
C ALA A 61 -5.75 -5.56 2.93
N LEU A 62 -6.05 -4.32 3.34
CA LEU A 62 -5.36 -3.12 2.88
C LEU A 62 -3.88 -3.14 3.27
N LYS A 63 -3.57 -3.48 4.51
CA LYS A 63 -2.18 -3.57 4.98
C LYS A 63 -1.38 -4.63 4.23
N ASP A 64 -2.00 -5.77 3.95
CA ASP A 64 -1.40 -6.85 3.17
C ASP A 64 -1.15 -6.40 1.71
N PHE A 65 -2.14 -5.76 1.09
CA PHE A 65 -2.03 -5.18 -0.23
C PHE A 65 -0.90 -4.14 -0.33
N LEU A 66 -0.81 -3.21 0.63
CA LEU A 66 0.24 -2.19 0.65
C LEU A 66 1.64 -2.77 0.84
N ARG A 67 1.75 -3.85 1.63
CA ARG A 67 3.01 -4.59 1.74
C ARG A 67 3.42 -5.23 0.42
N HIS A 68 2.48 -5.86 -0.29
CA HIS A 68 2.76 -6.42 -1.62
C HIS A 68 3.23 -5.34 -2.61
N ILE A 69 2.58 -4.17 -2.64
CA ILE A 69 3.08 -3.05 -3.46
C ILE A 69 4.51 -2.67 -3.05
N ALA A 70 4.78 -2.55 -1.76
CA ALA A 70 6.11 -2.21 -1.28
C ALA A 70 7.16 -3.29 -1.60
N ASP A 71 6.77 -4.57 -1.71
CA ASP A 71 7.64 -5.67 -2.10
C ASP A 71 7.94 -5.68 -3.62
N GLU A 72 7.03 -5.17 -4.44
CA GLU A 72 7.27 -4.96 -5.88
C GLU A 72 8.33 -3.87 -6.15
N ILE A 73 8.58 -2.97 -5.20
CA ILE A 73 9.63 -1.95 -5.30
C ILE A 73 10.98 -2.59 -4.95
N THR A 74 11.51 -3.41 -5.86
CA THR A 74 12.77 -4.15 -5.67
C THR A 74 14.02 -3.30 -5.81
N PHE A 75 13.88 -2.06 -6.28
CA PHE A 75 14.95 -1.10 -6.58
C PHE A 75 15.06 0.03 -5.53
N LEU A 76 14.66 -0.23 -4.28
CA LEU A 76 14.73 0.77 -3.20
C LEU A 76 16.18 1.22 -2.88
N ASP A 77 17.17 0.41 -3.20
CA ASP A 77 18.59 0.75 -3.09
C ASP A 77 18.98 1.95 -3.95
N LEU A 78 18.30 2.16 -5.10
CA LEU A 78 18.49 3.32 -5.96
C LEU A 78 18.09 4.63 -5.27
N PHE A 79 17.27 4.60 -4.24
CA PHE A 79 16.96 5.78 -3.41
C PHE A 79 18.21 6.47 -2.88
N PHE A 80 19.30 5.71 -2.65
CA PHE A 80 20.56 6.22 -2.14
C PHE A 80 21.65 6.40 -3.21
N THR A 81 21.59 5.63 -4.30
CA THR A 81 22.68 5.54 -5.27
C THR A 81 22.38 6.29 -6.57
N ASP A 82 21.10 6.34 -6.96
CA ASP A 82 20.63 6.99 -8.19
C ASP A 82 19.15 7.38 -8.05
N ILE A 83 18.91 8.52 -7.43
CA ILE A 83 17.54 9.01 -7.17
C ILE A 83 16.75 9.28 -8.47
N GLU A 84 17.42 9.60 -9.58
CA GLU A 84 16.77 9.82 -10.87
C GLU A 84 16.24 8.52 -11.44
N SER A 85 17.04 7.46 -11.45
CA SER A 85 16.60 6.10 -11.83
C SER A 85 15.53 5.58 -10.89
N PHE A 86 15.63 5.83 -9.58
CA PHE A 86 14.58 5.45 -8.62
C PHE A 86 13.25 6.11 -8.98
N ALA A 87 13.24 7.42 -9.19
CA ALA A 87 12.03 8.17 -9.48
C ALA A 87 11.36 7.70 -10.78
N TYR A 88 12.17 7.47 -11.83
CA TYR A 88 11.68 7.00 -13.12
C TYR A 88 11.07 5.59 -13.02
N LYS A 89 11.76 4.65 -12.38
CA LYS A 89 11.28 3.27 -12.18
C LYS A 89 10.02 3.23 -11.32
N LEU A 90 9.92 4.09 -10.30
CA LEU A 90 8.74 4.16 -9.46
C LEU A 90 7.51 4.66 -10.22
N TYR A 91 7.70 5.67 -11.07
CA TYR A 91 6.65 6.14 -11.98
C TYR A 91 6.20 5.02 -12.93
N ASP A 92 7.14 4.37 -13.63
CA ASP A 92 6.86 3.28 -14.57
C ASP A 92 6.12 2.12 -13.90
N LEU A 93 6.56 1.70 -12.71
CA LEU A 93 5.90 0.67 -11.91
C LEU A 93 4.46 1.07 -11.56
N SER A 94 4.23 2.33 -11.18
CA SER A 94 2.91 2.81 -10.80
C SER A 94 1.92 2.79 -11.96
N ILE A 95 2.39 3.06 -13.18
CA ILE A 95 1.58 3.01 -14.40
C ILE A 95 1.35 1.57 -14.86
N SER A 96 2.42 0.78 -14.97
CA SER A 96 2.35 -0.60 -15.47
C SER A 96 1.49 -1.51 -14.59
N LYS A 97 1.55 -1.36 -13.29
CA LYS A 97 0.77 -2.13 -12.32
C LYS A 97 -0.59 -1.53 -12.00
N ASN A 98 -0.83 -0.28 -12.42
CA ASN A 98 -2.10 0.41 -12.19
C ASN A 98 -2.57 0.38 -10.72
N PHE A 99 -1.64 0.54 -9.77
CA PHE A 99 -1.88 0.32 -8.33
C PHE A 99 -3.04 1.13 -7.77
N PHE A 100 -3.25 2.34 -8.27
CA PHE A 100 -4.24 3.26 -7.72
C PHE A 100 -5.51 3.36 -8.55
N LYS A 101 -5.41 3.23 -9.88
CA LYS A 101 -6.53 3.40 -10.79
C LYS A 101 -7.40 2.13 -10.79
N ASN A 102 -8.71 2.30 -10.63
CA ASN A 102 -9.68 1.20 -10.55
C ASN A 102 -9.43 0.20 -9.40
N ASN A 103 -8.60 0.56 -8.40
CA ASN A 103 -8.40 -0.28 -7.25
C ASN A 103 -9.50 -0.01 -6.22
N PRO A 104 -10.25 -1.03 -5.75
CA PRO A 104 -11.38 -0.85 -4.86
C PRO A 104 -11.01 -0.24 -3.50
N PHE A 105 -9.77 -0.40 -3.02
CA PHE A 105 -9.32 0.27 -1.81
C PHE A 105 -9.26 1.78 -1.95
N PHE A 106 -9.01 2.29 -3.15
CA PHE A 106 -8.84 3.71 -3.42
C PHE A 106 -10.04 4.32 -4.14
N SER A 107 -11.18 3.62 -4.17
CA SER A 107 -12.41 4.17 -4.74
C SER A 107 -12.90 5.40 -3.96
N PRO A 108 -13.60 6.36 -4.60
CA PRO A 108 -14.14 7.54 -3.93
C PRO A 108 -15.05 7.21 -2.75
N GLU A 109 -15.81 6.11 -2.84
CA GLU A 109 -16.72 5.66 -1.79
C GLU A 109 -15.97 5.17 -0.54
N ASN A 110 -14.72 4.75 -0.71
CA ASN A 110 -13.84 4.33 0.37
C ASN A 110 -12.85 5.43 0.78
N ALA A 111 -13.01 6.65 0.27
CA ALA A 111 -12.14 7.81 0.55
C ALA A 111 -11.91 8.11 2.04
N PRO A 112 -12.88 7.94 2.96
CA PRO A 112 -12.63 8.16 4.39
C PRO A 112 -11.49 7.31 4.97
N TYR A 113 -11.19 6.17 4.35
CA TYR A 113 -10.13 5.25 4.79
C TYR A 113 -8.78 5.46 4.07
N ASN A 114 -8.75 6.35 3.07
CA ASN A 114 -7.56 6.53 2.22
C ASN A 114 -6.41 7.28 2.92
N LEU A 115 -6.71 8.15 3.87
CA LEU A 115 -5.67 8.90 4.61
C LEU A 115 -4.81 7.95 5.46
N GLU A 116 -5.46 7.05 6.19
CA GLU A 116 -4.76 6.02 6.98
C GLU A 116 -3.94 5.08 6.09
N SER A 117 -4.45 4.75 4.89
CA SER A 117 -3.73 3.93 3.91
C SER A 117 -2.44 4.57 3.45
N MET A 118 -2.47 5.87 3.15
CA MET A 118 -1.28 6.59 2.69
C MET A 118 -0.23 6.65 3.80
N GLN A 119 -0.63 6.97 5.02
CA GLN A 119 0.27 6.99 6.17
C GLN A 119 0.90 5.62 6.42
N LEU A 120 0.08 4.56 6.35
CA LEU A 120 0.56 3.18 6.51
C LEU A 120 1.58 2.82 5.43
N PHE A 121 1.32 3.17 4.16
CA PHE A 121 2.23 2.89 3.05
C PHE A 121 3.56 3.65 3.19
N CYS A 122 3.50 4.95 3.53
CA CYS A 122 4.69 5.75 3.80
C CYS A 122 5.53 5.14 4.94
N ASN A 123 4.90 4.67 6.01
CA ASN A 123 5.61 4.00 7.10
C ASN A 123 6.28 2.70 6.64
N ILE A 124 5.60 1.86 5.85
CA ILE A 124 6.18 0.62 5.31
C ILE A 124 7.41 0.92 4.46
N LEU A 125 7.34 1.91 3.55
CA LEU A 125 8.48 2.30 2.71
C LEU A 125 9.62 2.90 3.54
N THR A 126 9.29 3.74 4.53
CA THR A 126 10.27 4.34 5.45
C THR A 126 11.03 3.24 6.20
N ASP A 127 10.34 2.27 6.77
CA ASP A 127 10.98 1.16 7.49
C ASP A 127 11.87 0.33 6.56
N LYS A 128 11.44 0.07 5.33
CA LYS A 128 12.28 -0.60 4.32
C LYS A 128 13.54 0.19 3.99
N VAL A 129 13.43 1.50 3.75
CA VAL A 129 14.59 2.35 3.44
C VAL A 129 15.56 2.40 4.62
N LEU A 130 15.07 2.57 5.84
CA LEU A 130 15.91 2.57 7.04
C LEU A 130 16.60 1.21 7.29
N SER A 131 15.98 0.10 6.88
CA SER A 131 16.56 -1.24 7.02
C SER A 131 17.83 -1.47 6.19
N PHE A 132 18.10 -0.64 5.16
CA PHE A 132 19.37 -0.67 4.43
C PHE A 132 20.58 -0.19 5.27
N GLY A 133 20.35 0.48 6.41
CA GLY A 133 21.42 0.97 7.29
C GLY A 133 22.24 2.12 6.73
N LYS A 134 21.82 2.75 5.62
CA LYS A 134 22.50 3.91 5.01
C LYS A 134 22.08 5.25 5.60
N LEU A 135 20.99 5.28 6.35
CA LEU A 135 20.51 6.43 7.12
C LEU A 135 20.38 6.02 8.58
N GLU A 136 20.78 6.94 9.46
CA GLU A 136 20.49 6.78 10.88
C GLU A 136 18.97 6.73 11.12
N PRO A 137 18.44 5.79 11.91
CA PRO A 137 17.02 5.67 12.17
C PRO A 137 16.54 6.71 13.20
N SER A 138 16.91 7.99 12.97
CA SER A 138 16.47 9.12 13.79
C SER A 138 15.07 9.58 13.41
N GLU A 139 14.40 10.26 14.35
CA GLU A 139 13.05 10.79 14.12
C GLU A 139 13.03 11.78 12.94
N ILE A 140 14.04 12.61 12.82
CA ILE A 140 14.15 13.58 11.71
C ILE A 140 14.27 12.87 10.36
N ASN A 141 15.02 11.79 10.26
CA ASN A 141 15.13 11.02 9.02
C ASN A 141 13.84 10.28 8.70
N ARG A 142 13.12 9.77 9.70
CA ARG A 142 11.77 9.22 9.51
C ARG A 142 10.81 10.26 8.94
N MET A 143 10.77 11.45 9.51
CA MET A 143 9.92 12.56 9.04
C MET A 143 10.24 12.96 7.60
N LYS A 144 11.53 13.06 7.24
CA LYS A 144 11.99 13.34 5.87
C LYS A 144 11.50 12.27 4.89
N LEU A 145 11.68 11.00 5.21
CA LEU A 145 11.26 9.88 4.36
C LEU A 145 9.73 9.86 4.19
N ILE A 146 8.98 10.01 5.27
CA ILE A 146 7.50 10.08 5.22
C ILE A 146 7.05 11.24 4.33
N SER A 147 7.66 12.41 4.47
CA SER A 147 7.35 13.60 3.65
C SER A 147 7.60 13.34 2.15
N ILE A 148 8.72 12.71 1.81
CA ILE A 148 9.05 12.36 0.42
C ILE A 148 8.04 11.33 -0.12
N PHE A 149 7.80 10.22 0.59
CA PHE A 149 6.90 9.18 0.12
C PHE A 149 5.44 9.65 0.05
N ALA A 150 5.00 10.51 0.96
CA ALA A 150 3.68 11.14 0.87
C ALA A 150 3.55 12.03 -0.36
N GLY A 151 4.56 12.88 -0.63
CA GLY A 151 4.63 13.70 -1.85
C GLY A 151 4.61 12.86 -3.12
N ILE A 152 5.40 11.79 -3.18
CA ILE A 152 5.40 10.84 -4.29
C ILE A 152 4.01 10.21 -4.47
N GLY A 153 3.41 9.72 -3.40
CA GLY A 153 2.07 9.12 -3.46
C GLY A 153 1.01 10.07 -3.99
N MET A 154 1.07 11.35 -3.62
CA MET A 154 0.18 12.39 -4.14
C MET A 154 0.43 12.64 -5.64
N LEU A 155 1.69 12.75 -6.06
CA LEU A 155 2.06 12.93 -7.48
C LEU A 155 1.60 11.77 -8.35
N LEU A 156 1.78 10.53 -7.90
CA LEU A 156 1.38 9.35 -8.66
C LEU A 156 -0.14 9.22 -8.81
N ARG A 157 -0.91 9.77 -7.86
CA ARG A 157 -2.38 9.80 -7.90
C ARG A 157 -2.97 11.02 -8.61
N TYR A 158 -2.16 12.00 -8.95
CA TYR A 158 -2.63 13.19 -9.63
C TYR A 158 -3.18 12.85 -11.03
N ASP A 159 -4.43 13.22 -11.30
CA ASP A 159 -5.14 12.89 -12.55
C ASP A 159 -4.87 13.86 -13.71
N GLY A 160 -4.09 14.93 -13.48
CA GLY A 160 -3.70 15.87 -14.51
C GLY A 160 -2.68 15.28 -15.48
N ASP A 161 -2.47 15.98 -16.60
CA ASP A 161 -1.45 15.62 -17.58
C ASP A 161 -0.05 15.70 -16.94
N LYS A 162 0.69 14.61 -16.97
CA LYS A 162 2.02 14.51 -16.36
C LYS A 162 2.93 13.63 -17.20
N SER A 163 4.12 14.16 -17.50
CA SER A 163 5.15 13.35 -18.14
C SER A 163 5.99 12.59 -17.10
N PRO A 164 6.60 11.46 -17.46
CA PRO A 164 7.55 10.77 -16.60
C PRO A 164 8.68 11.68 -16.13
N LYS A 165 9.14 12.59 -17.01
CA LYS A 165 10.22 13.55 -16.73
C LYS A 165 9.83 14.56 -15.67
N ASP A 166 8.62 15.10 -15.73
CA ASP A 166 8.15 16.08 -14.74
C ASP A 166 8.00 15.45 -13.37
N VAL A 167 7.39 14.28 -13.29
CA VAL A 167 7.25 13.53 -12.04
C VAL A 167 8.61 13.19 -11.45
N SER A 168 9.55 12.67 -12.25
CA SER A 168 10.91 12.37 -11.80
C SER A 168 11.63 13.61 -11.29
N SER A 169 11.53 14.73 -12.00
CA SER A 169 12.16 15.99 -11.59
C SER A 169 11.67 16.48 -10.24
N ILE A 170 10.35 16.40 -9.98
CA ILE A 170 9.77 16.81 -8.69
C ILE A 170 10.26 15.90 -7.56
N ILE A 171 10.31 14.58 -7.78
CA ILE A 171 10.81 13.61 -6.79
C ILE A 171 12.27 13.90 -6.47
N VAL A 172 13.11 14.11 -7.48
CA VAL A 172 14.54 14.42 -7.33
C VAL A 172 14.73 15.72 -6.56
N CYS A 173 13.98 16.77 -6.90
CA CYS A 173 14.03 18.05 -6.17
C CYS A 173 13.65 17.88 -4.69
N SER A 174 12.59 17.13 -4.41
CA SER A 174 12.15 16.86 -3.04
C SER A 174 13.21 16.10 -2.24
N TYR A 175 13.84 15.10 -2.86
CA TYR A 175 14.91 14.34 -2.25
C TYR A 175 16.13 15.21 -1.92
N ARG A 176 16.63 15.95 -2.93
CA ARG A 176 17.81 16.83 -2.78
C ARG A 176 17.59 17.94 -1.78
N GLY A 177 16.37 18.48 -1.70
CA GLY A 177 15.99 19.46 -0.70
C GLY A 177 16.09 18.96 0.74
N GLN A 178 15.94 17.65 0.97
CA GLN A 178 15.96 17.06 2.32
C GLN A 178 17.28 16.38 2.68
N PHE A 179 17.95 15.76 1.71
CA PHE A 179 19.16 14.96 1.93
C PHE A 179 20.43 15.55 1.30
N GLY A 180 20.30 16.65 0.50
CA GLY A 180 21.42 17.20 -0.26
C GLY A 180 21.72 16.37 -1.52
N ASN A 181 22.91 16.60 -2.09
CA ASN A 181 23.36 15.90 -3.30
C ASN A 181 24.08 14.58 -3.01
N SER A 182 24.26 14.24 -1.73
CA SER A 182 25.01 13.05 -1.31
C SER A 182 24.34 12.44 -0.05
N VAL A 183 23.82 11.27 -0.17
CA VAL A 183 23.65 10.32 0.95
C VAL A 183 24.51 9.13 0.66
#